data_7067fff6012253662158df4c6338f3c3
#
_entry.id   7067fff6012253662158df4c6338f3c3
#
_cell.length_a   1.000
_cell.length_b   1.000
_cell.length_c   1.000
_cell.angle_alpha   90.00
_cell.angle_beta   90.00
_cell.angle_gamma   90.00
#
_symmetry.space_group_name_H-M   'P 1'
#
loop_
_entity.id
_entity.type
_entity.pdbx_description
1 polymer ?
#
loop_
_entity_poly.entity_id
_entity_poly.type
_entity_poly.pdbx_seq_one_letter_code
_entity_poly.pdbx_strand_id
1 'polypeptide(L)'
;IQSEFQKIPCSDVIVESDSTNTGENIVVSARVLREANSSMNFDNGIETIIAVASPYRQRRVWLTLQKQLPKITVCNMPPETTFEKELSLFQLNGENLILLLFKEVERIISYPGKGFVERENLPVKIMNSYTNLRRMYEG
;
A
#
# COMPACT_ATOMS: atom_id res chain seq x y z
N ILE A 1 16.42 5.63 17.27
CA ILE A 1 15.15 5.57 16.50
C ILE A 1 13.96 5.89 17.41
N GLN A 2 13.94 5.44 18.68
CA GLN A 2 12.85 5.75 19.61
C GLN A 2 12.72 7.24 19.98
N SER A 3 13.78 8.03 19.89
CA SER A 3 13.76 9.44 20.32
C SER A 3 13.08 10.41 19.34
N GLU A 4 12.99 10.09 18.06
CA GLU A 4 12.33 10.96 17.07
C GLU A 4 10.81 10.75 17.01
N PHE A 5 10.33 9.55 17.27
CA PHE A 5 8.90 9.23 17.32
C PHE A 5 8.21 9.69 18.63
N GLN A 6 8.96 10.03 19.67
CA GLN A 6 8.42 10.58 20.93
C GLN A 6 7.76 11.96 20.79
N LYS A 7 7.84 12.60 19.62
CA LYS A 7 7.24 13.92 19.37
C LYS A 7 5.77 13.87 18.94
N ILE A 8 5.27 12.70 18.55
CA ILE A 8 3.84 12.55 18.19
C ILE A 8 3.08 12.12 19.44
N PRO A 9 2.14 12.95 19.96
CA PRO A 9 1.30 12.55 21.09
C PRO A 9 0.53 11.27 20.79
N CYS A 10 0.39 10.38 21.76
CA CYS A 10 -0.40 9.16 21.60
C CYS A 10 -1.87 9.45 21.25
N SER A 11 -2.39 10.60 21.66
CA SER A 11 -3.73 11.09 21.29
C SER A 11 -3.90 11.30 19.76
N ASP A 12 -2.81 11.51 19.05
CA ASP A 12 -2.81 11.79 17.62
C ASP A 12 -2.56 10.52 16.79
N VAL A 13 -2.45 9.37 17.45
CA VAL A 13 -2.26 8.06 16.81
C VAL A 13 -3.54 7.25 16.94
N ILE A 14 -4.13 6.91 15.80
CA ILE A 14 -5.30 6.04 15.70
C ILE A 14 -4.83 4.69 15.18
N VAL A 15 -5.15 3.61 15.88
CA VAL A 15 -4.76 2.24 15.53
C VAL A 15 -5.99 1.50 15.02
N GLU A 16 -5.84 0.87 13.86
CA GLU A 16 -6.80 -0.06 13.27
C GLU A 16 -6.15 -1.45 13.22
N SER A 17 -6.83 -2.48 13.69
CA SER A 17 -6.32 -3.85 13.81
C SER A 17 -7.29 -4.94 13.30
N ASP A 18 -8.45 -4.57 12.80
CA ASP A 18 -9.51 -5.52 12.39
C ASP A 18 -9.37 -5.95 10.93
N SER A 19 -8.69 -5.14 10.10
CA SER A 19 -8.56 -5.39 8.66
C SER A 19 -7.61 -6.56 8.36
N THR A 20 -7.95 -7.34 7.34
CA THR A 20 -7.17 -8.50 6.88
C THR A 20 -6.51 -8.27 5.52
N ASN A 21 -6.86 -7.20 4.83
CA ASN A 21 -6.32 -6.85 3.52
C ASN A 21 -6.33 -5.33 3.29
N THR A 22 -5.64 -4.86 2.24
CA THR A 22 -5.49 -3.42 1.94
C THR A 22 -6.82 -2.70 1.71
N GLY A 23 -7.79 -3.35 1.06
CA GLY A 23 -9.11 -2.74 0.82
C GLY A 23 -9.89 -2.55 2.12
N GLU A 24 -9.93 -3.59 2.94
CA GLU A 24 -10.54 -3.51 4.29
C GLU A 24 -9.84 -2.49 5.17
N ASN A 25 -8.49 -2.43 5.12
CA ASN A 25 -7.74 -1.46 5.90
C ASN A 25 -8.25 -0.02 5.66
N ILE A 26 -8.51 0.37 4.42
CA ILE A 26 -9.03 1.70 4.10
C ILE A 26 -10.45 1.89 4.65
N VAL A 27 -11.33 0.91 4.47
CA VAL A 27 -12.73 0.98 4.93
C VAL A 27 -12.82 1.04 6.45
N VAL A 28 -12.07 0.18 7.14
CA VAL A 28 -12.07 0.12 8.61
C VAL A 28 -11.40 1.36 9.19
N SER A 29 -10.27 1.82 8.61
CA SER A 29 -9.62 3.08 9.02
C SER A 29 -10.57 4.27 8.84
N ALA A 30 -11.34 4.33 7.76
CA ALA A 30 -12.33 5.39 7.55
C ALA A 30 -13.41 5.40 8.63
N ARG A 31 -13.88 4.20 9.04
CA ARG A 31 -14.84 4.06 10.15
C ARG A 31 -14.24 4.53 11.48
N VAL A 32 -13.07 4.00 11.84
CA VAL A 32 -12.41 4.32 13.11
C VAL A 32 -12.10 5.82 13.20
N LEU A 33 -11.63 6.42 12.10
CA LEU A 33 -11.35 7.84 12.04
C LEU A 33 -12.62 8.69 12.22
N ARG A 34 -13.74 8.29 11.59
CA ARG A 34 -15.04 8.98 11.74
C ARG A 34 -15.56 8.89 13.17
N GLU A 35 -15.40 7.75 13.84
CA GLU A 35 -15.77 7.56 15.24
C GLU A 35 -14.90 8.39 16.17
N ALA A 36 -13.60 8.49 15.89
CA ALA A 36 -12.66 9.29 16.66
C ALA A 36 -12.84 10.80 16.46
N ASN A 37 -13.18 11.24 15.24
CA ASN A 37 -13.32 12.65 14.90
C ASN A 37 -14.37 12.88 13.81
N SER A 38 -15.53 13.39 14.20
CA SER A 38 -16.64 13.63 13.28
C SER A 38 -16.42 14.79 12.31
N SER A 39 -15.52 15.73 12.63
CA SER A 39 -15.25 16.93 11.82
C SER A 39 -14.01 16.78 10.93
N MET A 40 -13.16 15.79 11.20
CA MET A 40 -11.93 15.54 10.42
C MET A 40 -11.79 14.05 10.11
N ASN A 41 -12.33 13.64 8.98
CA ASN A 41 -12.29 12.25 8.49
C ASN A 41 -12.30 12.25 6.96
N PHE A 42 -12.28 11.07 6.32
CA PHE A 42 -12.23 10.95 4.85
C PHE A 42 -13.47 11.48 4.12
N ASP A 43 -14.58 11.65 4.80
CA ASP A 43 -15.79 12.24 4.22
C ASP A 43 -15.80 13.76 4.39
N ASN A 44 -15.06 14.29 5.37
CA ASN A 44 -15.06 15.69 5.73
C ASN A 44 -13.72 16.12 6.36
N GLY A 45 -13.22 17.27 5.94
CA GLY A 45 -12.06 17.94 6.53
C GLY A 45 -10.69 17.44 6.08
N ILE A 46 -10.57 16.22 5.53
CA ILE A 46 -9.32 15.69 5.00
C ILE A 46 -9.31 15.79 3.47
N GLU A 47 -8.42 16.60 2.94
CA GLU A 47 -8.23 16.78 1.49
C GLU A 47 -7.00 16.03 0.96
N THR A 48 -6.01 15.81 1.82
CA THR A 48 -4.74 15.17 1.45
C THR A 48 -4.30 14.19 2.52
N ILE A 49 -3.80 13.05 2.08
CA ILE A 49 -3.20 12.03 2.96
C ILE A 49 -1.81 11.62 2.44
N ILE A 50 -0.97 11.18 3.35
CA ILE A 50 0.31 10.54 3.04
C ILE A 50 0.15 9.04 3.26
N ALA A 51 0.36 8.27 2.20
CA ALA A 51 0.32 6.82 2.24
C ALA A 51 1.74 6.25 2.40
N VAL A 52 1.96 5.51 3.48
CA VAL A 52 3.21 4.83 3.78
C VAL A 52 2.97 3.32 3.78
N ALA A 53 3.69 2.61 2.94
CA ALA A 53 3.65 1.14 2.89
C ALA A 53 5.03 0.59 2.52
N SER A 54 5.24 -0.71 2.67
CA SER A 54 6.47 -1.35 2.19
C SER A 54 6.66 -1.07 0.70
N PRO A 55 7.87 -0.76 0.23
CA PRO A 55 8.13 -0.34 -1.15
C PRO A 55 7.53 -1.27 -2.20
N TYR A 56 7.61 -2.59 -2.00
CA TYR A 56 7.11 -3.58 -2.98
C TYR A 56 5.59 -3.52 -3.18
N ARG A 57 4.81 -3.05 -2.19
CA ARG A 57 3.34 -2.94 -2.28
C ARG A 57 2.82 -1.50 -2.41
N GLN A 58 3.68 -0.49 -2.31
CA GLN A 58 3.30 0.92 -2.27
C GLN A 58 2.42 1.33 -3.46
N ARG A 59 2.74 0.85 -4.68
CA ARG A 59 1.97 1.19 -5.87
C ARG A 59 0.53 0.68 -5.79
N ARG A 60 0.33 -0.56 -5.37
CA ARG A 60 -1.01 -1.12 -5.22
C ARG A 60 -1.80 -0.44 -4.10
N VAL A 61 -1.14 -0.10 -2.99
CA VAL A 61 -1.79 0.68 -1.91
C VAL A 61 -2.32 2.00 -2.47
N TRP A 62 -1.50 2.73 -3.22
CA TRP A 62 -1.91 3.98 -3.85
C TRP A 62 -3.09 3.80 -4.81
N LEU A 63 -3.06 2.81 -5.69
CA LEU A 63 -4.16 2.49 -6.62
C LEU A 63 -5.46 2.12 -5.88
N THR A 64 -5.34 1.44 -4.73
CA THR A 64 -6.49 1.10 -3.89
C THR A 64 -7.09 2.37 -3.26
N LEU A 65 -6.24 3.26 -2.73
CA LEU A 65 -6.66 4.55 -2.17
C LEU A 65 -7.32 5.44 -3.23
N GLN A 66 -6.74 5.54 -4.43
CA GLN A 66 -7.34 6.30 -5.54
C GLN A 66 -8.74 5.78 -5.90
N LYS A 67 -8.93 4.46 -5.85
CA LYS A 67 -10.22 3.84 -6.12
C LYS A 67 -11.26 4.11 -5.05
N GLN A 68 -10.87 4.00 -3.78
CA GLN A 68 -11.80 4.09 -2.65
C GLN A 68 -12.00 5.53 -2.14
N LEU A 69 -11.02 6.40 -2.32
CA LEU A 69 -11.02 7.79 -1.86
C LEU A 69 -10.77 8.76 -3.03
N PRO A 70 -11.61 8.77 -4.07
CA PRO A 70 -11.34 9.50 -5.31
C PRO A 70 -11.30 11.04 -5.15
N LYS A 71 -11.80 11.56 -4.04
CA LYS A 71 -11.81 13.00 -3.73
C LYS A 71 -10.59 13.44 -2.92
N ILE A 72 -9.78 12.49 -2.42
CA ILE A 72 -8.64 12.78 -1.56
C ILE A 72 -7.35 12.71 -2.38
N THR A 73 -6.51 13.70 -2.24
CA THR A 73 -5.15 13.67 -2.80
C THR A 73 -4.29 12.71 -1.99
N VAL A 74 -3.69 11.72 -2.65
CA VAL A 74 -2.82 10.73 -2.00
C VAL A 74 -1.37 10.96 -2.39
N CYS A 75 -0.54 11.31 -1.43
CA CYS A 75 0.90 11.41 -1.58
C CYS A 75 1.57 10.08 -1.19
N ASN A 76 2.40 9.52 -2.07
CA ASN A 76 3.18 8.34 -1.76
C ASN A 76 4.46 8.69 -1.02
N MET A 77 4.72 8.04 0.12
CA MET A 77 5.95 8.22 0.90
C MET A 77 6.43 6.85 1.41
N PRO A 78 6.94 5.97 0.54
CA PRO A 78 7.53 4.72 0.99
C PRO A 78 8.78 4.99 1.84
N PRO A 79 9.15 4.10 2.77
CA PRO A 79 10.42 4.18 3.48
C PRO A 79 11.60 4.25 2.50
N GLU A 80 12.59 5.06 2.81
CA GLU A 80 13.81 5.12 2.02
C GLU A 80 14.65 3.86 2.25
N THR A 81 14.87 3.10 1.17
CA THR A 81 15.60 1.82 1.22
C THR A 81 16.20 1.51 -0.15
N THR A 82 16.97 0.44 -0.26
CA THR A 82 17.46 -0.13 -1.53
C THR A 82 16.90 -1.52 -1.73
N PHE A 83 16.88 -1.98 -2.99
CA PHE A 83 16.42 -3.34 -3.31
C PHE A 83 17.24 -4.41 -2.56
N GLU A 84 18.56 -4.21 -2.43
CA GLU A 84 19.47 -5.14 -1.75
C GLU A 84 19.16 -5.22 -0.25
N LYS A 85 18.86 -4.09 0.39
CA LYS A 85 18.46 -4.06 1.81
C LYS A 85 17.12 -4.76 2.02
N GLU A 86 16.14 -4.47 1.18
CA GLU A 86 14.84 -5.15 1.21
C GLU A 86 14.99 -6.66 0.98
N LEU A 87 15.75 -7.06 -0.04
CA LEU A 87 15.99 -8.47 -0.33
C LEU A 87 16.60 -9.21 0.87
N SER A 88 17.62 -8.62 1.49
CA SER A 88 18.29 -9.19 2.67
C SER A 88 17.33 -9.31 3.86
N LEU A 89 16.50 -8.28 4.10
CA LEU A 89 15.53 -8.26 5.19
C LEU A 89 14.48 -9.37 5.02
N PHE A 90 13.92 -9.50 3.80
CA PHE A 90 12.92 -10.52 3.51
C PHE A 90 13.50 -11.93 3.61
N GLN A 91 14.74 -12.16 3.12
CA GLN A 91 15.43 -13.44 3.26
C GLN A 91 15.65 -13.82 4.72
N LEU A 92 16.05 -12.88 5.58
CA LEU A 92 16.20 -13.11 7.02
C LEU A 92 14.89 -13.54 7.69
N ASN A 93 13.76 -13.07 7.18
CA ASN A 93 12.42 -13.42 7.67
C ASN A 93 11.84 -14.68 6.98
N GLY A 94 12.61 -15.37 6.13
CA GLY A 94 12.14 -16.55 5.39
C GLY A 94 11.17 -16.23 4.25
N GLU A 95 11.11 -14.98 3.80
CA GLU A 95 10.24 -14.53 2.72
C GLU A 95 10.99 -14.32 1.41
N ASN A 96 10.31 -14.51 0.29
CA ASN A 96 10.86 -14.29 -1.05
C ASN A 96 10.34 -12.98 -1.64
N LEU A 97 11.14 -11.91 -1.58
CA LEU A 97 10.78 -10.60 -2.10
C LEU A 97 10.47 -10.62 -3.61
N ILE A 98 11.20 -11.41 -4.40
CA ILE A 98 10.97 -11.49 -5.86
C ILE A 98 9.58 -12.07 -6.14
N LEU A 99 9.21 -13.12 -5.42
CA LEU A 99 7.87 -13.71 -5.53
C LEU A 99 6.78 -12.73 -5.06
N LEU A 100 7.04 -11.95 -4.02
CA LEU A 100 6.11 -10.91 -3.56
C LEU A 100 5.92 -9.81 -4.60
N LEU A 101 7.00 -9.33 -5.21
CA LEU A 101 6.96 -8.35 -6.31
C LEU A 101 6.18 -8.89 -7.52
N PHE A 102 6.43 -10.14 -7.90
CA PHE A 102 5.70 -10.81 -8.98
C PHE A 102 4.18 -10.83 -8.69
N LYS A 103 3.78 -11.27 -7.48
CA LYS A 103 2.38 -11.29 -7.04
C LYS A 103 1.75 -9.89 -6.98
N GLU A 104 2.52 -8.85 -6.64
CA GLU A 104 1.99 -7.48 -6.66
C GLU A 104 1.68 -7.00 -8.08
N VAL A 105 2.53 -7.33 -9.07
CA VAL A 105 2.24 -7.02 -10.47
C VAL A 105 0.97 -7.76 -10.94
N GLU A 106 0.81 -9.04 -10.59
CA GLU A 106 -0.42 -9.80 -10.90
C GLU A 106 -1.67 -9.15 -10.31
N ARG A 107 -1.59 -8.65 -9.07
CA ARG A 107 -2.70 -7.95 -8.42
C ARG A 107 -3.03 -6.63 -9.11
N ILE A 108 -2.02 -5.85 -9.50
CA ILE A 108 -2.23 -4.58 -10.24
C ILE A 108 -2.93 -4.85 -11.58
N ILE A 109 -2.59 -5.96 -12.26
CA ILE A 109 -3.23 -6.36 -13.52
C ILE A 109 -4.66 -6.86 -13.33
N SER A 110 -4.91 -7.70 -12.33
CA SER A 110 -6.15 -8.45 -12.17
C SER A 110 -7.22 -7.73 -11.32
N TYR A 111 -6.82 -6.93 -10.33
CA TYR A 111 -7.74 -6.33 -9.37
C TYR A 111 -8.63 -5.20 -9.92
N PRO A 112 -8.24 -4.43 -10.95
CA PRO A 112 -9.15 -3.48 -11.59
C PRO A 112 -10.44 -4.12 -12.09
N GLY A 113 -10.34 -5.33 -12.67
CA GLY A 113 -11.51 -6.10 -13.13
C GLY A 113 -12.44 -6.54 -11.99
N LYS A 114 -11.93 -6.59 -10.76
CA LYS A 114 -12.70 -6.92 -9.54
C LYS A 114 -13.17 -5.67 -8.78
N GLY A 115 -12.84 -4.47 -9.26
CA GLY A 115 -13.20 -3.20 -8.61
C GLY A 115 -12.37 -2.83 -7.37
N PHE A 116 -11.27 -3.54 -7.09
CA PHE A 116 -10.49 -3.33 -5.86
C PHE A 116 -9.48 -2.19 -5.97
N VAL A 117 -8.93 -1.96 -7.15
CA VAL A 117 -7.93 -0.93 -7.40
C VAL A 117 -8.29 -0.12 -8.65
N GLU A 118 -7.75 1.09 -8.77
CA GLU A 118 -7.86 1.85 -10.00
C GLU A 118 -7.02 1.20 -11.11
N ARG A 119 -7.48 1.32 -12.36
CA ARG A 119 -6.77 0.74 -13.51
C ARG A 119 -5.52 1.54 -13.83
N GLU A 120 -4.43 0.86 -14.08
CA GLU A 120 -3.17 1.44 -14.50
C GLU A 120 -2.55 0.69 -15.68
N ASN A 121 -1.97 1.44 -16.62
CA ASN A 121 -1.15 0.88 -17.69
C ASN A 121 0.29 0.77 -17.19
N LEU A 122 0.74 -0.45 -16.94
CA LEU A 122 2.10 -0.70 -16.48
C LEU A 122 3.12 -0.40 -17.59
N PRO A 123 4.28 0.19 -17.27
CA PRO A 123 5.36 0.40 -18.24
C PRO A 123 5.77 -0.89 -18.92
N VAL A 124 6.12 -0.80 -20.22
CA VAL A 124 6.53 -1.96 -21.04
C VAL A 124 7.67 -2.76 -20.39
N LYS A 125 8.64 -2.07 -19.76
CA LYS A 125 9.74 -2.74 -19.05
C LYS A 125 9.24 -3.63 -17.91
N ILE A 126 8.26 -3.17 -17.15
CA ILE A 126 7.67 -3.94 -16.05
C ILE A 126 6.93 -5.16 -16.62
N MET A 127 6.13 -4.97 -17.68
CA MET A 127 5.40 -6.07 -18.33
C MET A 127 6.34 -7.12 -18.92
N ASN A 128 7.44 -6.71 -19.52
CA ASN A 128 8.46 -7.63 -20.06
C ASN A 128 9.12 -8.44 -18.93
N SER A 129 9.52 -7.78 -17.84
CA SER A 129 10.11 -8.45 -16.68
C SER A 129 9.12 -9.42 -16.04
N TYR A 130 7.87 -9.01 -15.88
CA TYR A 130 6.80 -9.87 -15.37
C TYR A 130 6.60 -11.11 -16.24
N THR A 131 6.51 -10.95 -17.58
CA THR A 131 6.35 -12.07 -18.51
C THR A 131 7.52 -13.05 -18.45
N ASN A 132 8.75 -12.55 -18.34
CA ASN A 132 9.93 -13.38 -18.20
C ASN A 132 9.92 -14.18 -16.88
N LEU A 133 9.64 -13.52 -15.77
CA LEU A 133 9.53 -14.20 -14.47
C LEU A 133 8.41 -15.23 -14.47
N ARG A 134 7.26 -14.91 -15.06
CA ARG A 134 6.13 -15.83 -15.15
C ARG A 134 6.52 -17.14 -15.86
N ARG A 135 7.24 -17.07 -16.99
CA ARG A 135 7.75 -18.25 -17.69
C ARG A 135 8.70 -19.09 -16.85
N MET A 136 9.48 -18.47 -15.97
CA MET A 136 10.41 -19.17 -15.07
C MET A 136 9.70 -19.89 -13.91
N TYR A 137 8.56 -19.39 -13.47
CA TYR A 137 7.82 -19.95 -12.33
C TYR A 137 6.71 -20.92 -12.73
N GLU A 138 6.15 -20.80 -13.94
CA GLU A 138 5.05 -21.65 -14.45
C GLU A 138 5.54 -22.72 -15.43
N GLY A 139 6.79 -22.66 -15.88
CA GLY A 139 7.44 -23.66 -16.75
C GLY A 139 8.14 -24.72 -15.95
#